data_3e14c571a72e6fd58b7161fa43f024d8
#
_entry.id   3e14c571a72e6fd58b7161fa43f024d8
#
_cell.length_a   1.000
_cell.length_b   1.000
_cell.length_c   1.000
_cell.angle_alpha   90.00
_cell.angle_beta   90.00
_cell.angle_gamma   90.00
#
_symmetry.space_group_name_H-M   'P 1'
#
loop_
_entity.id
_entity.type
_entity.pdbx_description
1 polymer ?
#
loop_
_entity_poly.entity_id
_entity_poly.type
_entity_poly.pdbx_seq_one_letter_code
_entity_poly.pdbx_strand_id
1 'polypeptide(L)'
;APKPDPAKLKGGIDALDGTRLHGWIWDEARPDQPIVVKLYCDGKLALEALADQSRIDLRRNGIGDGRHAFSMELDDRLIAARGRLSVVGVSPATGSELELRLPAADELAAEAAIAVPLARFFDKVEVLIALSRRAQLAQKELNEKLDRIAARLEENNAIAEATKAEAEAQSEL
;
A
#
# COMPACT_ATOMS: atom_id res chain seq x y z
N ALA A 1 -37.19 19.51 20.11
CA ALA A 1 -36.20 19.31 19.07
C ALA A 1 -35.85 17.85 19.03
N PRO A 2 -35.75 17.19 17.87
CA PRO A 2 -35.33 15.82 17.78
C PRO A 2 -33.90 15.71 18.35
N LYS A 3 -33.69 14.76 19.27
CA LYS A 3 -32.33 14.44 19.73
C LYS A 3 -31.50 14.05 18.50
N PRO A 4 -30.32 14.64 18.29
CA PRO A 4 -29.46 14.20 17.20
C PRO A 4 -29.17 12.71 17.37
N ASP A 5 -29.20 11.97 16.27
CA ASP A 5 -28.85 10.57 16.26
C ASP A 5 -27.50 10.36 16.95
N PRO A 6 -27.34 9.29 17.75
CA PRO A 6 -26.09 9.04 18.45
C PRO A 6 -24.92 8.95 17.45
N ALA A 7 -23.81 9.57 17.79
CA ALA A 7 -22.60 9.48 16.96
C ALA A 7 -22.11 8.03 16.91
N LYS A 8 -21.71 7.59 15.72
CA LYS A 8 -21.06 6.29 15.48
C LYS A 8 -19.59 6.50 15.20
N LEU A 9 -18.84 6.84 16.24
CA LEU A 9 -17.42 7.10 16.13
C LEU A 9 -16.64 5.82 15.91
N LYS A 10 -15.78 5.80 14.91
CA LYS A 10 -14.82 4.74 14.62
C LYS A 10 -13.47 5.38 14.32
N GLY A 11 -12.40 4.80 14.84
CA GLY A 11 -11.07 5.33 14.62
C GLY A 11 -10.00 4.48 15.26
N GLY A 12 -8.76 4.86 15.01
CA GLY A 12 -7.59 4.20 15.57
C GLY A 12 -6.34 5.05 15.39
N ILE A 13 -5.33 4.71 16.16
CA ILE A 13 -3.98 5.23 16.01
C ILE A 13 -3.18 4.21 15.21
N ASP A 14 -2.64 4.64 14.07
CA ASP A 14 -1.87 3.77 13.19
C ASP A 14 -0.44 3.62 13.68
N ALA A 15 0.22 4.75 13.99
CA ALA A 15 1.61 4.74 14.38
C ALA A 15 2.02 6.00 15.14
N LEU A 16 3.10 5.86 15.92
CA LEU A 16 3.90 6.96 16.41
C LEU A 16 5.28 6.84 15.74
N ASP A 17 5.50 7.64 14.69
CA ASP A 17 6.72 7.66 13.91
C ASP A 17 7.64 8.78 14.40
N GLY A 18 8.65 8.41 15.19
CA GLY A 18 9.53 9.37 15.86
C GLY A 18 8.74 10.27 16.80
N THR A 19 8.51 11.51 16.37
CA THR A 19 7.77 12.54 17.14
C THR A 19 6.33 12.71 16.66
N ARG A 20 5.93 12.06 15.56
CA ARG A 20 4.64 12.31 14.93
C ARG A 20 3.67 11.15 15.14
N LEU A 21 2.54 11.48 15.78
CA LEU A 21 1.43 10.56 15.99
C LEU A 21 0.49 10.63 14.78
N HIS A 22 0.19 9.49 14.19
CA HIS A 22 -0.74 9.36 13.06
C HIS A 22 -1.92 8.49 13.44
N GLY A 23 -3.08 8.86 12.95
CA GLY A 23 -4.29 8.08 13.14
C GLY A 23 -5.43 8.59 12.27
N TRP A 24 -6.59 8.01 12.48
CA TRP A 24 -7.82 8.41 11.82
C TRP A 24 -9.00 8.21 12.74
N ILE A 25 -10.03 9.03 12.55
CA ILE A 25 -11.31 8.92 13.24
C ILE A 25 -12.41 9.58 12.42
N TRP A 26 -13.57 8.98 12.40
CA TRP A 26 -14.74 9.52 11.73
C TRP A 26 -16.04 9.16 12.43
N ASP A 27 -17.10 9.89 12.13
CA ASP A 27 -18.47 9.57 12.53
C ASP A 27 -19.20 8.96 11.33
N GLU A 28 -19.50 7.65 11.40
CA GLU A 28 -20.24 6.95 10.35
C GLU A 28 -21.64 7.53 10.11
N ALA A 29 -22.24 8.12 11.14
CA ALA A 29 -23.54 8.79 11.03
C ALA A 29 -23.44 10.18 10.37
N ARG A 30 -22.25 10.81 10.38
CA ARG A 30 -21.97 12.13 9.82
C ARG A 30 -20.62 12.17 9.13
N PRO A 31 -20.50 11.50 7.97
CA PRO A 31 -19.21 11.36 7.30
C PRO A 31 -18.59 12.68 6.81
N ASP A 32 -19.39 13.71 6.67
CA ASP A 32 -18.92 15.03 6.21
C ASP A 32 -18.39 15.92 7.34
N GLN A 33 -18.53 15.48 8.59
CA GLN A 33 -18.09 16.26 9.73
C GLN A 33 -16.74 15.76 10.28
N PRO A 34 -15.70 16.59 10.25
CA PRO A 34 -14.43 16.24 10.85
C PRO A 34 -14.54 16.13 12.38
N ILE A 35 -13.84 15.20 12.94
CA ILE A 35 -13.77 14.94 14.38
C ILE A 35 -12.58 15.69 14.98
N VAL A 36 -12.76 16.28 16.14
CA VAL A 36 -11.70 16.92 16.91
C VAL A 36 -10.98 15.85 17.72
N VAL A 37 -9.68 15.74 17.57
CA VAL A 37 -8.83 14.81 18.31
C VAL A 37 -8.05 15.56 19.37
N LYS A 38 -8.15 15.10 20.61
CA LYS A 38 -7.51 15.73 21.78
C LYS A 38 -6.52 14.75 22.41
N LEU A 39 -5.31 15.22 22.62
CA LEU A 39 -4.27 14.48 23.33
C LEU A 39 -4.17 15.03 24.76
N TYR A 40 -4.34 14.16 25.73
CA TYR A 40 -4.19 14.48 27.15
C TYR A 40 -2.92 13.83 27.72
N CYS A 41 -2.23 14.56 28.59
CA CYS A 41 -1.14 14.06 29.41
C CYS A 41 -1.50 14.24 30.87
N ASP A 42 -1.51 13.18 31.64
CA ASP A 42 -1.97 13.19 33.05
C ASP A 42 -3.34 13.87 33.25
N GLY A 43 -4.26 13.66 32.31
CA GLY A 43 -5.61 14.25 32.34
C GLY A 43 -5.69 15.73 31.94
N LYS A 44 -4.56 16.34 31.55
CA LYS A 44 -4.52 17.72 31.04
C LYS A 44 -4.39 17.75 29.53
N LEU A 45 -5.17 18.59 28.88
CA LEU A 45 -5.10 18.79 27.43
C LEU A 45 -3.70 19.30 27.04
N ALA A 46 -3.01 18.54 26.20
CA ALA A 46 -1.69 18.88 25.70
C ALA A 46 -1.72 19.36 24.24
N LEU A 47 -2.42 18.64 23.36
CA LEU A 47 -2.54 18.96 21.94
C LEU A 47 -3.97 18.71 21.44
N GLU A 48 -4.31 19.41 20.37
CA GLU A 48 -5.58 19.24 19.66
C GLU A 48 -5.33 19.26 18.16
N ALA A 49 -6.00 18.40 17.42
CA ALA A 49 -5.95 18.37 15.96
C ALA A 49 -7.32 18.04 15.38
N LEU A 50 -7.49 18.33 14.11
CA LEU A 50 -8.70 18.00 13.36
C LEU A 50 -8.45 16.81 12.45
N ALA A 51 -9.35 15.85 12.45
CA ALA A 51 -9.29 14.68 11.56
C ALA A 51 -9.91 15.04 10.19
N ASP A 52 -9.16 15.79 9.39
CA ASP A 52 -9.57 16.31 8.08
C ASP A 52 -8.55 16.04 6.96
N GLN A 53 -7.47 15.33 7.28
CA GLN A 53 -6.42 15.01 6.32
C GLN A 53 -6.85 13.88 5.40
N SER A 54 -6.58 14.05 4.10
CA SER A 54 -6.93 13.05 3.09
C SER A 54 -5.93 11.90 3.09
N ARG A 55 -6.47 10.67 3.10
CA ARG A 55 -5.69 9.43 2.94
C ARG A 55 -6.39 8.49 1.97
N ILE A 56 -5.63 8.01 0.99
CA ILE A 56 -6.14 7.12 -0.07
C ILE A 56 -6.61 5.78 0.47
N ASP A 57 -5.92 5.23 1.46
CA ASP A 57 -6.27 3.96 2.09
C ASP A 57 -7.62 4.03 2.81
N LEU A 58 -7.93 5.13 3.52
CA LEU A 58 -9.23 5.34 4.15
C LEU A 58 -10.36 5.37 3.12
N ARG A 59 -10.15 6.08 2.00
CA ARG A 59 -11.11 6.12 0.90
C ARG A 59 -11.34 4.75 0.27
N ARG A 60 -10.28 3.96 0.06
CA ARG A 60 -10.36 2.60 -0.49
C ARG A 60 -11.11 1.64 0.44
N ASN A 61 -11.00 1.84 1.74
CA ASN A 61 -11.67 1.04 2.75
C ASN A 61 -13.11 1.50 3.05
N GLY A 62 -13.62 2.49 2.33
CA GLY A 62 -14.99 2.98 2.48
C GLY A 62 -15.22 3.82 3.73
N ILE A 63 -14.15 4.44 4.25
CA ILE A 63 -14.20 5.34 5.41
C ILE A 63 -14.51 6.75 4.89
N GLY A 64 -15.79 7.08 4.75
CA GLY A 64 -16.28 8.33 4.22
C GLY A 64 -15.65 8.69 2.85
N ASP A 65 -15.27 9.95 2.70
CA ASP A 65 -14.53 10.47 1.53
C ASP A 65 -13.00 10.29 1.64
N GLY A 66 -12.51 9.68 2.72
CA GLY A 66 -11.10 9.49 3.03
C GLY A 66 -10.42 10.68 3.72
N ARG A 67 -11.16 11.73 4.08
CA ARG A 67 -10.64 12.93 4.75
C ARG A 67 -10.90 12.87 6.25
N HIS A 68 -10.37 11.84 6.91
CA HIS A 68 -10.60 11.55 8.32
C HIS A 68 -9.32 11.22 9.09
N ALA A 69 -8.18 11.47 8.49
CA ALA A 69 -6.88 11.27 9.13
C ALA A 69 -6.47 12.52 9.93
N PHE A 70 -5.65 12.27 10.93
CA PHE A 70 -5.00 13.34 11.71
C PHE A 70 -3.54 13.02 11.95
N SER A 71 -2.75 14.04 12.20
CA SER A 71 -1.39 13.93 12.68
C SER A 71 -1.11 14.97 13.74
N MET A 72 -0.36 14.59 14.78
CA MET A 72 0.08 15.47 15.84
C MET A 72 1.58 15.31 16.04
N GLU A 73 2.28 16.42 16.22
CA GLU A 73 3.69 16.40 16.58
C GLU A 73 3.85 16.51 18.10
N LEU A 74 4.48 15.50 18.69
CA LEU A 74 4.73 15.40 20.11
C LEU A 74 6.11 15.98 20.43
N ASP A 75 6.21 16.77 21.48
CA ASP A 75 7.50 17.19 22.01
C ASP A 75 8.17 16.05 22.83
N ASP A 76 9.43 16.23 23.18
CA ASP A 76 10.20 15.24 23.94
C ASP A 76 9.56 14.90 25.30
N ARG A 77 8.83 15.84 25.89
CA ARG A 77 8.13 15.65 27.17
C ARG A 77 6.94 14.71 27.02
N LEU A 78 6.18 14.88 25.95
CA LEU A 78 5.05 14.02 25.65
C LEU A 78 5.51 12.61 25.26
N ILE A 79 6.60 12.51 24.51
CA ILE A 79 7.20 11.22 24.15
C ILE A 79 7.69 10.48 25.41
N ALA A 80 8.37 11.18 26.31
CA ALA A 80 8.82 10.62 27.60
C ALA A 80 7.64 10.21 28.49
N ALA A 81 6.51 10.93 28.41
CA ALA A 81 5.28 10.66 29.16
C ALA A 81 4.31 9.70 28.46
N ARG A 82 4.75 8.98 27.44
CA ARG A 82 3.93 8.14 26.56
C ARG A 82 2.94 7.22 27.30
N GLY A 83 3.36 6.62 28.41
CA GLY A 83 2.48 5.76 29.23
C GLY A 83 1.36 6.49 29.98
N ARG A 84 1.39 7.82 29.97
CA ARG A 84 0.41 8.71 30.63
C ARG A 84 -0.39 9.55 29.63
N LEU A 85 -0.23 9.27 28.34
CA LEU A 85 -0.98 9.92 27.27
C LEU A 85 -2.29 9.18 27.03
N SER A 86 -3.34 9.94 26.78
CA SER A 86 -4.61 9.44 26.25
C SER A 86 -5.05 10.29 25.08
N VAL A 87 -5.60 9.64 24.06
CA VAL A 87 -6.10 10.30 22.85
C VAL A 87 -7.59 10.08 22.76
N VAL A 88 -8.34 11.15 22.61
CA VAL A 88 -9.80 11.11 22.56
C VAL A 88 -10.29 11.87 21.35
N GLY A 89 -11.13 11.23 20.53
CA GLY A 89 -11.86 11.91 19.46
C GLY A 89 -13.21 12.40 19.96
N VAL A 90 -13.53 13.64 19.70
CA VAL A 90 -14.76 14.29 20.12
C VAL A 90 -15.57 14.74 18.90
N SER A 91 -16.82 14.31 18.80
CA SER A 91 -17.74 14.79 17.78
C SER A 91 -18.24 16.17 18.15
N PRO A 92 -17.97 17.21 17.33
CA PRO A 92 -18.46 18.56 17.63
C PRO A 92 -19.97 18.68 17.52
N ALA A 93 -20.62 17.79 16.77
CA ALA A 93 -22.08 17.81 16.60
C ALA A 93 -22.85 17.24 17.78
N THR A 94 -22.31 16.21 18.44
CA THR A 94 -23.02 15.46 19.50
C THR A 94 -22.36 15.55 20.86
N GLY A 95 -21.07 15.96 20.90
CA GLY A 95 -20.25 15.88 22.10
C GLY A 95 -19.84 14.46 22.50
N SER A 96 -20.15 13.48 21.66
CA SER A 96 -19.75 12.08 21.90
C SER A 96 -18.24 11.94 21.79
N GLU A 97 -17.67 11.10 22.65
CA GLU A 97 -16.24 10.85 22.74
C GLU A 97 -15.89 9.39 22.43
N LEU A 98 -14.75 9.18 21.79
CA LEU A 98 -14.15 7.88 21.58
C LEU A 98 -12.67 7.93 21.97
N GLU A 99 -12.30 7.10 22.94
CA GLU A 99 -10.89 6.95 23.28
C GLU A 99 -10.18 6.10 22.22
N LEU A 100 -9.06 6.62 21.71
CA LEU A 100 -8.19 5.94 20.76
C LEU A 100 -7.00 5.34 21.51
N ARG A 101 -6.85 4.02 21.42
CA ARG A 101 -5.75 3.32 22.08
C ARG A 101 -4.41 3.68 21.43
N LEU A 102 -3.47 4.18 22.23
CA LEU A 102 -2.09 4.31 21.83
C LEU A 102 -1.43 2.91 21.80
N PRO A 103 -0.76 2.54 20.70
CA PRO A 103 0.02 1.31 20.66
C PRO A 103 1.10 1.31 21.76
N ALA A 104 1.29 0.20 22.43
CA ALA A 104 2.35 0.08 23.41
C ALA A 104 3.74 0.19 22.74
N ALA A 105 4.76 0.61 23.51
CA ALA A 105 6.11 0.74 22.98
C ALA A 105 6.62 -0.57 22.36
N ASP A 106 6.26 -1.70 22.96
CA ASP A 106 6.63 -3.05 22.51
C ASP A 106 5.93 -3.43 21.19
N GLU A 107 4.69 -3.02 21.00
CA GLU A 107 3.93 -3.24 19.76
C GLU A 107 4.56 -2.48 18.59
N LEU A 108 4.96 -1.22 18.81
CA LEU A 108 5.63 -0.42 17.78
C LEU A 108 7.04 -0.91 17.47
N ALA A 109 7.78 -1.39 18.47
CA ALA A 109 9.07 -2.01 18.25
C ALA A 109 8.94 -3.32 17.46
N ALA A 110 7.90 -4.10 17.70
CA ALA A 110 7.59 -5.32 16.95
C ALA A 110 7.19 -5.01 15.50
N GLU A 111 6.36 -4.01 15.26
CA GLU A 111 5.99 -3.56 13.90
C GLU A 111 7.21 -3.03 13.14
N ALA A 112 8.05 -2.21 13.77
CA ALA A 112 9.28 -1.70 13.17
C ALA A 112 10.28 -2.83 12.87
N ALA A 113 10.35 -3.85 13.72
CA ALA A 113 11.20 -5.02 13.50
C ALA A 113 10.76 -5.87 12.30
N ILE A 114 9.47 -5.85 11.96
CA ILE A 114 8.90 -6.57 10.81
C ILE A 114 8.91 -5.71 9.54
N ALA A 115 8.71 -4.41 9.65
CA ALA A 115 8.59 -3.50 8.51
C ALA A 115 9.83 -3.48 7.63
N VAL A 116 11.03 -3.47 8.21
CA VAL A 116 12.31 -3.45 7.46
C VAL A 116 12.56 -4.76 6.69
N PRO A 117 12.43 -5.95 7.31
CA PRO A 117 12.53 -7.20 6.57
C PRO A 117 11.48 -7.35 5.48
N LEU A 118 10.25 -6.89 5.74
CA LEU A 118 9.15 -6.96 4.79
C LEU A 118 9.40 -6.07 3.57
N ALA A 119 9.88 -4.84 3.77
CA ALA A 119 10.26 -3.95 2.67
C ALA A 119 11.36 -4.57 1.79
N ARG A 120 12.40 -5.13 2.41
CA ARG A 120 13.46 -5.84 1.68
C ARG A 120 12.95 -7.07 0.93
N PHE A 121 11.94 -7.74 1.46
CA PHE A 121 11.31 -8.86 0.78
C PHE A 121 10.57 -8.39 -0.48
N PHE A 122 9.79 -7.32 -0.40
CA PHE A 122 9.11 -6.75 -1.56
C PHE A 122 10.09 -6.26 -2.63
N ASP A 123 11.17 -5.60 -2.26
CA ASP A 123 12.22 -5.20 -3.19
C ASP A 123 12.80 -6.40 -3.96
N LYS A 124 13.06 -7.51 -3.25
CA LYS A 124 13.54 -8.75 -3.88
C LYS A 124 12.50 -9.37 -4.82
N VAL A 125 11.23 -9.34 -4.44
CA VAL A 125 10.13 -9.83 -5.28
C VAL A 125 10.02 -9.02 -6.56
N GLU A 126 10.13 -7.70 -6.50
CA GLU A 126 10.13 -6.82 -7.68
C GLU A 126 11.30 -7.14 -8.62
N VAL A 127 12.51 -7.33 -8.07
CA VAL A 127 13.69 -7.73 -8.85
C VAL A 127 13.47 -9.07 -9.54
N LEU A 128 12.90 -10.06 -8.83
CA LEU A 128 12.59 -11.37 -9.39
C LEU A 128 11.56 -11.30 -10.51
N ILE A 129 10.53 -10.47 -10.36
CA ILE A 129 9.51 -10.25 -11.40
C ILE A 129 10.16 -9.61 -12.64
N ALA A 130 11.03 -8.61 -12.45
CA ALA A 130 11.74 -7.96 -13.55
C ALA A 130 12.65 -8.94 -14.30
N LEU A 131 13.40 -9.78 -13.57
CA LEU A 131 14.24 -10.83 -14.15
C LEU A 131 13.41 -11.88 -14.90
N SER A 132 12.30 -12.32 -14.35
CA SER A 132 11.38 -13.25 -15.01
C SER A 132 10.83 -12.70 -16.32
N ARG A 133 10.40 -11.45 -16.34
CA ARG A 133 9.94 -10.78 -17.57
C ARG A 133 11.04 -10.70 -18.61
N ARG A 134 12.26 -10.34 -18.20
CA ARG A 134 13.42 -10.29 -19.11
C ARG A 134 13.76 -11.67 -19.69
N ALA A 135 13.71 -12.72 -18.87
CA ALA A 135 13.92 -14.09 -19.34
C ALA A 135 12.86 -14.54 -20.35
N GLN A 136 11.59 -14.21 -20.10
CA GLN A 136 10.49 -14.50 -21.03
C GLN A 136 10.66 -13.79 -22.37
N LEU A 137 11.07 -12.53 -22.37
CA LEU A 137 11.35 -11.79 -23.61
C LEU A 137 12.51 -12.40 -24.38
N ALA A 138 13.61 -12.75 -23.70
CA ALA A 138 14.75 -13.41 -24.32
C ALA A 138 14.37 -14.77 -24.92
N GLN A 139 13.55 -15.54 -24.24
CA GLN A 139 13.05 -16.81 -24.72
C GLN A 139 12.16 -16.64 -25.97
N LYS A 140 11.29 -15.62 -25.97
CA LYS A 140 10.49 -15.30 -27.15
C LYS A 140 11.35 -14.94 -28.36
N GLU A 141 12.35 -14.07 -28.17
CA GLU A 141 13.28 -13.72 -29.25
C GLU A 141 14.05 -14.92 -29.78
N LEU A 142 14.46 -15.83 -28.89
CA LEU A 142 15.16 -17.06 -29.27
C LEU A 142 14.24 -17.98 -30.10
N ASN A 143 13.00 -18.16 -29.68
CA ASN A 143 12.03 -18.94 -30.41
C ASN A 143 11.77 -18.36 -31.82
N GLU A 144 11.59 -17.03 -31.92
CA GLU A 144 11.43 -16.39 -33.22
C GLU A 144 12.67 -16.54 -34.14
N LYS A 145 13.87 -16.59 -33.56
CA LYS A 145 15.10 -16.90 -34.35
C LYS A 145 15.14 -18.36 -34.78
N LEU A 146 14.74 -19.29 -33.93
CA LEU A 146 14.66 -20.70 -34.26
C LEU A 146 13.64 -20.95 -35.36
N ASP A 147 12.47 -20.33 -35.30
CA ASP A 147 11.44 -20.45 -36.36
C ASP A 147 11.95 -19.94 -37.70
N ARG A 148 12.68 -18.80 -37.70
CA ARG A 148 13.32 -18.28 -38.93
C ARG A 148 14.38 -19.21 -39.49
N ILE A 149 15.20 -19.81 -38.63
CA ILE A 149 16.21 -20.81 -39.06
C ILE A 149 15.53 -22.06 -39.62
N ALA A 150 14.50 -22.56 -38.96
CA ALA A 150 13.73 -23.70 -39.42
C ALA A 150 13.12 -23.44 -40.80
N ALA A 151 12.47 -22.30 -41.00
CA ALA A 151 11.92 -21.92 -42.30
C ALA A 151 13.00 -21.83 -43.42
N ARG A 152 14.17 -21.28 -43.10
CA ARG A 152 15.28 -21.24 -44.07
C ARG A 152 15.85 -22.64 -44.41
N LEU A 153 15.88 -23.54 -43.42
CA LEU A 153 16.29 -24.93 -43.67
C LEU A 153 15.31 -25.67 -44.59
N GLU A 154 14.01 -25.50 -44.35
CA GLU A 154 12.97 -26.05 -45.20
C GLU A 154 13.07 -25.53 -46.63
N GLU A 155 13.24 -24.20 -46.81
CA GLU A 155 13.44 -23.58 -48.09
C GLU A 155 14.70 -24.14 -48.82
N ASN A 156 15.82 -24.22 -48.12
CA ASN A 156 17.07 -24.74 -48.66
C ASN A 156 16.94 -26.23 -49.05
N ASN A 157 16.26 -27.04 -48.23
CA ASN A 157 16.01 -28.43 -48.55
C ASN A 157 15.12 -28.56 -49.79
N ALA A 158 14.07 -27.74 -49.92
CA ALA A 158 13.23 -27.74 -51.11
C ALA A 158 14.01 -27.38 -52.38
N ILE A 159 14.91 -26.39 -52.30
CA ILE A 159 15.79 -25.99 -53.40
C ILE A 159 16.73 -27.13 -53.77
N ALA A 160 17.35 -27.80 -52.77
CA ALA A 160 18.26 -28.91 -52.98
C ALA A 160 17.57 -30.12 -53.66
N GLU A 161 16.36 -30.43 -53.23
CA GLU A 161 15.55 -31.51 -53.85
C GLU A 161 15.17 -31.16 -55.28
N ALA A 162 14.75 -29.93 -55.58
CA ALA A 162 14.44 -29.48 -56.93
C ALA A 162 15.67 -29.52 -57.84
N THR A 163 16.84 -29.07 -57.36
CA THR A 163 18.09 -29.09 -58.10
C THR A 163 18.53 -30.55 -58.41
N LYS A 164 18.36 -31.45 -57.46
CA LYS A 164 18.65 -32.89 -57.63
C LYS A 164 17.72 -33.49 -58.67
N ALA A 165 16.43 -33.23 -58.64
CA ALA A 165 15.45 -33.69 -59.61
C ALA A 165 15.78 -33.23 -61.03
N GLU A 166 16.17 -31.95 -61.20
CA GLU A 166 16.59 -31.41 -62.51
C GLU A 166 17.85 -32.09 -63.03
N ALA A 167 18.85 -32.34 -62.17
CA ALA A 167 20.08 -33.03 -62.56
C ALA A 167 19.81 -34.48 -62.97
N GLU A 168 18.95 -35.21 -62.30
CA GLU A 168 18.54 -36.56 -62.64
C GLU A 168 17.80 -36.60 -64.00
N ALA A 169 16.88 -35.65 -64.25
CA ALA A 169 16.17 -35.53 -65.49
C ALA A 169 17.10 -35.21 -66.69
N GLN A 170 18.16 -34.45 -66.48
CA GLN A 170 19.18 -34.18 -67.54
C GLN A 170 20.10 -35.35 -67.81
N SER A 171 20.28 -36.24 -66.88
CA SER A 171 21.14 -37.41 -67.05
C SER A 171 20.47 -38.57 -67.81
N GLU A 172 19.15 -38.55 -67.96
CA GLU A 172 18.35 -39.54 -68.66
C GLU A 172 18.12 -39.21 -70.17
N LEU A 173 18.60 -38.05 -70.60
CA LEU A 173 18.56 -37.59 -71.98
C LEU A 173 19.90 -37.89 -72.72
#